data_f2083f4ac6bc41826ac9920e47391016
#
_entry.id   f2083f4ac6bc41826ac9920e47391016
#
_cell.length_a   1.000
_cell.length_b   1.000
_cell.length_c   1.000
_cell.angle_alpha   90.00
_cell.angle_beta   90.00
_cell.angle_gamma   90.00
#
_symmetry.space_group_name_H-M   'P 1'
#
loop_
_entity.id
_entity.type
_entity.pdbx_description
1 polymer ?
#
loop_
_entity_poly.entity_id
_entity_poly.type
_entity_poly.pdbx_seq_one_letter_code
_entity_poly.pdbx_strand_id
1 'polypeptide(L)'
;DFEKSLSLQGDSGPYLQYTYARCRSILGKARSTNFEIRNNVELSKEELDLLRTIYKFPEVVQEAAEKYAPNLVCNFVFDLAQLYNNFYNTHSVLQADTEEQKHFRLLLTSAVAQLIQNSLSLLGIQTLEKM
;
A
#
# COMPACT_ATOMS: atom_id res chain seq x y z
N ASP A 1 4.79 2.30 -22.62
CA ASP A 1 5.53 3.42 -22.05
C ASP A 1 4.91 3.79 -20.70
N PHE A 2 5.67 3.59 -19.63
CA PHE A 2 5.14 3.80 -18.29
C PHE A 2 4.96 5.28 -17.97
N GLU A 3 5.77 6.18 -18.50
CA GLU A 3 5.58 7.61 -18.32
C GLU A 3 4.22 8.04 -18.87
N LYS A 4 3.90 7.53 -20.05
CA LYS A 4 2.60 7.80 -20.66
C LYS A 4 1.47 7.20 -19.84
N SER A 5 1.65 6.01 -19.30
CA SER A 5 0.65 5.39 -18.44
C SER A 5 0.38 6.22 -17.20
N LEU A 6 1.44 6.72 -16.55
CA LEU A 6 1.30 7.58 -15.38
C LEU A 6 0.64 8.92 -15.76
N SER A 7 1.02 9.49 -16.91
CA SER A 7 0.43 10.73 -17.39
C SER A 7 -1.06 10.59 -17.71
N LEU A 8 -1.44 9.48 -18.32
CA LEU A 8 -2.83 9.23 -18.69
C LEU A 8 -3.74 9.06 -17.48
N GLN A 9 -3.18 8.64 -16.36
CA GLN A 9 -3.94 8.51 -15.12
C GLN A 9 -3.89 9.80 -14.29
N GLY A 10 -3.47 10.90 -14.90
CA GLY A 10 -3.44 12.20 -14.26
C GLY A 10 -2.46 12.24 -13.10
N ASP A 11 -2.96 12.37 -11.88
CA ASP A 11 -2.15 12.56 -10.69
C ASP A 11 -1.72 11.26 -10.02
N SER A 12 -1.57 10.16 -10.78
CA SER A 12 -1.20 8.85 -10.21
C SER A 12 0.11 8.89 -9.43
N GLY A 13 1.15 9.50 -9.99
CA GLY A 13 2.43 9.60 -9.31
C GLY A 13 2.35 10.36 -7.99
N PRO A 14 1.86 11.60 -7.99
CA PRO A 14 1.65 12.35 -6.75
C PRO A 14 0.72 11.65 -5.77
N TYR A 15 -0.33 11.02 -6.26
CA TYR A 15 -1.27 10.28 -5.40
C TYR A 15 -0.57 9.13 -4.69
N LEU A 16 0.27 8.37 -5.39
CA LEU A 16 1.01 7.27 -4.81
C LEU A 16 2.02 7.76 -3.77
N GLN A 17 2.71 8.85 -4.08
CA GLN A 17 3.66 9.45 -3.13
C GLN A 17 2.95 9.98 -1.88
N TYR A 18 1.79 10.58 -2.06
CA TYR A 18 0.97 11.04 -0.94
C TYR A 18 0.54 9.87 -0.05
N THR A 19 0.08 8.78 -0.67
CA THR A 19 -0.33 7.59 0.07
C THR A 19 0.85 6.98 0.82
N TYR A 20 2.01 6.90 0.17
CA TYR A 20 3.23 6.41 0.81
C TYR A 20 3.60 7.25 2.03
N ALA A 21 3.59 8.58 1.87
CA ALA A 21 3.90 9.48 2.97
C ALA A 21 2.92 9.34 4.13
N ARG A 22 1.64 9.13 3.83
CA ARG A 22 0.62 8.85 4.86
C ARG A 22 0.97 7.59 5.64
N CYS A 23 1.32 6.52 4.94
CA CYS A 23 1.72 5.27 5.59
C CYS A 23 2.95 5.48 6.49
N ARG A 24 3.97 6.18 5.98
CA ARG A 24 5.18 6.45 6.75
C ARG A 24 4.89 7.30 7.98
N SER A 25 3.98 8.26 7.85
CA SER A 25 3.57 9.09 8.98
C SER A 25 2.92 8.25 10.08
N ILE A 26 2.00 7.36 9.70
CA ILE A 26 1.34 6.47 10.66
C ILE A 26 2.36 5.58 11.36
N LEU A 27 3.25 4.97 10.59
CA LEU A 27 4.28 4.08 11.14
C LEU A 27 5.24 4.82 12.06
N GLY A 28 5.55 6.07 11.73
CA GLY A 28 6.42 6.90 12.56
C GLY A 28 5.80 7.29 13.89
N LYS A 29 4.47 7.33 13.96
CA LYS A 29 3.76 7.64 15.20
C LYS A 29 3.56 6.40 16.08
N ALA A 30 3.77 5.21 15.53
CA ALA A 30 3.66 3.98 16.31
C ALA A 30 4.90 3.84 17.20
N ARG A 31 4.66 3.42 18.44
CA ARG A 31 5.76 3.31 19.43
C ARG A 31 6.58 2.04 19.26
N SER A 32 6.03 1.05 18.60
CA SER A 32 6.69 -0.24 18.40
C SER A 32 6.79 -0.53 16.92
N THR A 33 7.93 -1.09 16.51
CA THR A 33 8.14 -1.53 15.13
C THR A 33 7.91 -3.05 14.98
N ASN A 34 7.61 -3.72 16.08
CA ASN A 34 7.32 -5.16 16.07
C ASN A 34 5.82 -5.35 15.97
N PHE A 35 5.38 -5.81 14.82
CA PHE A 35 3.96 -6.05 14.58
C PHE A 35 3.73 -7.56 14.54
N GLU A 36 3.26 -8.11 15.67
CA GLU A 36 2.95 -9.53 15.78
C GLU A 36 1.46 -9.72 15.89
N ILE A 37 0.94 -10.67 15.13
CA ILE A 37 -0.46 -11.09 15.26
C ILE A 37 -0.47 -12.31 16.17
N ARG A 38 -0.92 -12.12 17.39
CA ARG A 38 -0.88 -13.18 18.41
C ARG A 38 -2.14 -14.02 18.45
N ASN A 39 -3.24 -13.45 18.06
CA ASN A 39 -4.55 -14.09 18.11
C ASN A 39 -5.27 -13.91 16.78
N ASN A 40 -6.33 -14.66 16.61
CA ASN A 40 -7.18 -14.47 15.44
C ASN A 40 -7.80 -13.08 15.49
N VAL A 41 -7.60 -12.33 14.42
CA VAL A 41 -8.18 -11.01 14.24
C VAL A 41 -9.32 -11.13 13.27
N GLU A 42 -10.48 -10.63 13.67
CA GLU A 42 -11.61 -10.57 12.74
C GLU A 42 -11.37 -9.42 11.76
N LEU A 43 -11.37 -9.75 10.47
CA LEU A 43 -11.04 -8.78 9.43
C LEU A 43 -12.30 -8.13 8.87
N SER A 44 -12.25 -6.81 8.72
CA SER A 44 -13.27 -6.08 7.98
C SER A 44 -13.14 -6.36 6.49
N LYS A 45 -14.15 -5.97 5.72
CA LYS A 45 -14.11 -6.10 4.26
C LYS A 45 -12.90 -5.36 3.68
N GLU A 46 -12.66 -4.14 4.16
CA GLU A 46 -11.56 -3.31 3.67
C GLU A 46 -10.20 -3.92 3.98
N GLU A 47 -10.04 -4.50 5.17
CA GLU A 47 -8.80 -5.19 5.54
C GLU A 47 -8.57 -6.43 4.68
N LEU A 48 -9.63 -7.19 4.42
CA LEU A 48 -9.53 -8.39 3.61
C LEU A 48 -9.21 -8.04 2.15
N ASP A 49 -9.84 -7.00 1.61
CA ASP A 49 -9.56 -6.53 0.25
C ASP A 49 -8.08 -6.13 0.09
N LEU A 50 -7.54 -5.42 1.08
CA LEU A 50 -6.13 -5.05 1.10
C LEU A 50 -5.24 -6.28 1.13
N LEU A 51 -5.52 -7.20 2.03
CA LEU A 51 -4.69 -8.40 2.20
C LEU A 51 -4.65 -9.22 0.91
N ARG A 52 -5.81 -9.41 0.27
CA ARG A 52 -5.90 -10.15 -0.99
C ARG A 52 -5.11 -9.47 -2.10
N THR A 53 -5.18 -8.15 -2.14
CA THR A 53 -4.45 -7.36 -3.16
C THR A 53 -2.95 -7.45 -2.93
N ILE A 54 -2.51 -7.30 -1.69
CA ILE A 54 -1.09 -7.43 -1.34
C ILE A 54 -0.55 -8.80 -1.79
N TYR A 55 -1.33 -9.85 -1.58
CA TYR A 55 -0.94 -11.22 -1.92
C TYR A 55 -0.68 -11.39 -3.42
N LYS A 56 -1.33 -10.61 -4.28
CA LYS A 56 -1.20 -10.71 -5.73
C LYS A 56 0.04 -10.03 -6.30
N PHE A 57 0.75 -9.26 -5.50
CA PHE A 57 1.84 -8.43 -6.01
C PHE A 57 2.92 -9.20 -6.79
N PRO A 58 3.47 -10.33 -6.29
CA PRO A 58 4.51 -11.06 -7.03
C PRO A 58 4.03 -11.52 -8.41
N GLU A 59 2.79 -11.96 -8.50
CA GLU A 59 2.19 -12.41 -9.76
C GLU A 59 2.08 -11.26 -10.76
N VAL A 60 1.68 -10.08 -10.28
CA VAL A 60 1.55 -8.90 -11.13
C VAL A 60 2.91 -8.48 -11.67
N VAL A 61 3.94 -8.47 -10.82
CA VAL A 61 5.30 -8.11 -11.23
C VAL A 61 5.82 -9.09 -12.28
N GLN A 62 5.59 -10.38 -12.06
CA GLN A 62 6.01 -11.40 -13.00
C GLN A 62 5.33 -11.22 -14.37
N GLU A 63 4.03 -11.02 -14.37
CA GLU A 63 3.28 -10.81 -15.61
C GLU A 63 3.75 -9.55 -16.34
N ALA A 64 3.98 -8.47 -15.60
CA ALA A 64 4.47 -7.21 -16.18
C ALA A 64 5.83 -7.42 -16.86
N ALA A 65 6.71 -8.19 -16.24
CA ALA A 65 8.04 -8.49 -16.81
C ALA A 65 7.92 -9.35 -18.08
N GLU A 66 7.09 -10.40 -18.03
CA GLU A 66 6.93 -11.31 -19.16
C GLU A 66 6.32 -10.63 -20.38
N LYS A 67 5.42 -9.69 -20.16
CA LYS A 67 4.69 -8.99 -21.24
C LYS A 67 5.31 -7.65 -21.60
N TYR A 68 6.41 -7.25 -20.97
CA TYR A 68 6.99 -5.92 -21.14
C TYR A 68 5.92 -4.83 -20.94
N ALA A 69 5.12 -4.98 -19.89
CA ALA A 69 3.97 -4.13 -19.65
C ALA A 69 4.02 -3.49 -18.25
N PRO A 70 4.86 -2.44 -18.08
CA PRO A 70 4.96 -1.76 -16.79
C PRO A 70 3.64 -1.13 -16.32
N ASN A 71 2.72 -0.86 -17.26
CA ASN A 71 1.40 -0.36 -16.90
C ASN A 71 0.63 -1.31 -15.98
N LEU A 72 0.94 -2.61 -15.99
CA LEU A 72 0.30 -3.55 -15.08
C LEU A 72 0.68 -3.25 -13.63
N VAL A 73 1.94 -2.87 -13.39
CA VAL A 73 2.40 -2.47 -12.07
C VAL A 73 1.77 -1.12 -11.67
N CYS A 74 1.72 -0.17 -12.60
CA CYS A 74 1.09 1.12 -12.35
C CYS A 74 -0.35 0.96 -11.90
N ASN A 75 -1.13 0.20 -12.67
CA ASN A 75 -2.54 -0.02 -12.38
C ASN A 75 -2.73 -0.73 -11.05
N PHE A 76 -1.91 -1.74 -10.79
CA PHE A 76 -1.97 -2.50 -9.54
C PHE A 76 -1.72 -1.60 -8.33
N VAL A 77 -0.62 -0.83 -8.36
CA VAL A 77 -0.26 -0.03 -7.20
C VAL A 77 -1.23 1.13 -6.99
N PHE A 78 -1.80 1.64 -8.07
CA PHE A 78 -2.82 2.68 -7.95
C PHE A 78 -4.08 2.12 -7.25
N ASP A 79 -4.53 0.94 -7.66
CA ASP A 79 -5.66 0.27 -7.04
C ASP A 79 -5.38 -0.04 -5.57
N LEU A 80 -4.16 -0.50 -5.26
CA LEU A 80 -3.75 -0.76 -3.89
C LEU A 80 -3.84 0.51 -3.04
N ALA A 81 -3.34 1.63 -3.57
CA ALA A 81 -3.38 2.91 -2.86
C ALA A 81 -4.81 3.36 -2.61
N GLN A 82 -5.70 3.18 -3.60
CA GLN A 82 -7.11 3.52 -3.42
C GLN A 82 -7.77 2.66 -2.34
N LEU A 83 -7.48 1.37 -2.32
CA LEU A 83 -7.99 0.46 -1.30
C LEU A 83 -7.47 0.85 0.08
N TYR A 84 -6.20 1.21 0.17
CA TYR A 84 -5.63 1.64 1.44
C TYR A 84 -6.29 2.93 1.94
N ASN A 85 -6.48 3.90 1.09
CA ASN A 85 -7.10 5.17 1.49
C ASN A 85 -8.56 4.97 1.89
N ASN A 86 -9.28 4.06 1.22
CA ASN A 86 -10.63 3.70 1.63
C ASN A 86 -10.62 3.06 3.03
N PHE A 87 -9.70 2.14 3.26
CA PHE A 87 -9.50 1.53 4.58
C PHE A 87 -9.17 2.59 5.62
N TYR A 88 -8.23 3.48 5.32
CA TYR A 88 -7.81 4.54 6.24
C TYR A 88 -8.98 5.45 6.63
N ASN A 89 -9.85 5.76 5.68
CA ASN A 89 -11.00 6.63 5.94
C ASN A 89 -12.11 5.93 6.73
N THR A 90 -12.14 4.61 6.71
CA THR A 90 -13.18 3.81 7.35
C THR A 90 -12.77 3.32 8.74
N HIS A 91 -11.48 3.03 8.93
CA HIS A 91 -10.97 2.41 10.14
C HIS A 91 -9.78 3.18 10.69
N SER A 92 -9.70 3.31 12.02
CA SER A 92 -8.53 3.89 12.64
C SER A 92 -7.43 2.84 12.79
N VAL A 93 -6.19 3.21 12.47
CA VAL A 93 -5.03 2.35 12.67
C VAL A 93 -4.51 2.51 14.10
N LEU A 94 -4.16 3.75 14.48
CA LEU A 94 -3.53 4.02 15.77
C LEU A 94 -4.50 3.94 16.94
N GLN A 95 -5.78 4.15 16.70
CA GLN A 95 -6.82 4.12 17.73
C GLN A 95 -7.84 3.01 17.46
N ALA A 96 -7.34 1.87 17.04
CA ALA A 96 -8.18 0.69 16.87
C ALA A 96 -8.71 0.22 18.24
N ASP A 97 -9.81 -0.53 18.22
CA ASP A 97 -10.50 -0.94 19.44
C ASP A 97 -9.65 -1.88 20.30
N THR A 98 -8.82 -2.70 19.70
CA THR A 98 -7.96 -3.65 20.41
C THR A 98 -6.51 -3.53 19.94
N GLU A 99 -5.58 -3.99 20.78
CA GLU A 99 -4.16 -4.01 20.43
C GLU A 99 -3.90 -4.94 19.25
N GLU A 100 -4.62 -6.06 19.17
CA GLU A 100 -4.48 -7.00 18.05
C GLU A 100 -4.88 -6.35 16.74
N GLN A 101 -5.98 -5.62 16.72
CA GLN A 101 -6.41 -4.87 15.52
C GLN A 101 -5.39 -3.81 15.16
N LYS A 102 -4.89 -3.08 16.16
CA LYS A 102 -3.89 -2.04 15.94
C LYS A 102 -2.63 -2.62 15.29
N HIS A 103 -2.12 -3.72 15.85
CA HIS A 103 -0.92 -4.37 15.34
C HIS A 103 -1.14 -4.89 13.91
N PHE A 104 -2.29 -5.50 13.65
CA PHE A 104 -2.60 -5.98 12.31
C PHE A 104 -2.69 -4.84 11.30
N ARG A 105 -3.35 -3.75 11.67
CA ARG A 105 -3.50 -2.58 10.79
C ARG A 105 -2.17 -1.87 10.55
N LEU A 106 -1.28 -1.86 11.54
CA LEU A 106 0.08 -1.36 11.35
C LEU A 106 0.86 -2.27 10.39
N LEU A 107 0.68 -3.57 10.50
CA LEU A 107 1.31 -4.51 9.59
C LEU A 107 0.82 -4.31 8.15
N LEU A 108 -0.49 -4.14 7.96
CA LEU A 108 -1.04 -3.81 6.63
C LEU A 108 -0.45 -2.50 6.09
N THR A 109 -0.37 -1.47 6.94
CA THR A 109 0.17 -0.16 6.56
C THR A 109 1.63 -0.30 6.12
N SER A 110 2.42 -1.07 6.85
CA SER A 110 3.82 -1.33 6.51
C SER A 110 3.94 -2.05 5.17
N ALA A 111 3.10 -3.06 4.95
CA ALA A 111 3.11 -3.81 3.70
C ALA A 111 2.73 -2.91 2.51
N VAL A 112 1.70 -2.09 2.67
CA VAL A 112 1.29 -1.16 1.61
C VAL A 112 2.42 -0.17 1.29
N ALA A 113 3.05 0.41 2.31
CA ALA A 113 4.18 1.32 2.11
C ALA A 113 5.30 0.65 1.32
N GLN A 114 5.65 -0.58 1.70
CA GLN A 114 6.71 -1.32 1.04
C GLN A 114 6.36 -1.62 -0.42
N LEU A 115 5.12 -2.02 -0.70
CA LEU A 115 4.69 -2.31 -2.06
C LEU A 115 4.66 -1.06 -2.93
N ILE A 116 4.23 0.07 -2.39
CA ILE A 116 4.25 1.33 -3.13
C ILE A 116 5.71 1.70 -3.46
N GLN A 117 6.60 1.63 -2.46
CA GLN A 117 8.01 1.95 -2.68
C GLN A 117 8.64 1.04 -3.72
N ASN A 118 8.41 -0.28 -3.62
CA ASN A 118 8.94 -1.25 -4.57
C ASN A 118 8.41 -0.99 -5.98
N SER A 119 7.12 -0.69 -6.09
CA SER A 119 6.49 -0.44 -7.39
C SER A 119 7.04 0.83 -8.03
N LEU A 120 7.17 1.90 -7.26
CA LEU A 120 7.73 3.16 -7.77
C LEU A 120 9.19 3.00 -8.17
N SER A 121 9.96 2.19 -7.43
CA SER A 121 11.34 1.86 -7.82
C SER A 121 11.39 1.11 -9.13
N LEU A 122 10.51 0.13 -9.33
CA LEU A 122 10.43 -0.61 -10.58
C LEU A 122 10.08 0.30 -11.74
N LEU A 123 9.30 1.34 -11.49
CA LEU A 123 8.88 2.30 -12.50
C LEU A 123 9.85 3.48 -12.65
N GLY A 124 10.91 3.52 -11.84
CA GLY A 124 11.91 4.57 -11.90
C GLY A 124 11.52 5.86 -11.20
N ILE A 125 10.56 5.81 -10.28
CA ILE A 125 10.07 6.99 -9.56
C ILE A 125 10.51 6.88 -8.09
N GLN A 126 11.07 7.99 -7.56
CA GLN A 126 11.48 8.01 -6.15
C GLN A 126 10.31 8.36 -5.25
N THR A 127 10.29 7.73 -4.07
CA THR A 127 9.28 8.01 -3.05
C THR A 127 9.76 9.14 -2.14
N LEU A 128 8.78 9.82 -1.51
CA LEU A 128 9.06 10.84 -0.50
C LEU A 128 8.76 10.26 0.87
N GLU A 129 9.70 10.44 1.79
CA GLU A 129 9.51 9.99 3.18
C GLU A 129 8.62 10.93 3.97
N LYS A 130 8.58 12.21 3.58
CA LYS A 130 7.75 13.24 4.21
C LYS A 130 7.11 14.12 3.14
N MET A 131 5.95 14.56 3.45
CA MET A 131 5.28 15.57 2.63
C MET A 131 5.42 16.95 3.25
#